data_f45eecaa81832131588fc7c6e81b793a
#
_entry.id   f45eecaa81832131588fc7c6e81b793a
#
_cell.length_a   1.000
_cell.length_b   1.000
_cell.length_c   1.000
_cell.angle_alpha   90.00
_cell.angle_beta   90.00
_cell.angle_gamma   90.00
#
_symmetry.space_group_name_H-M   'P 1'
#
loop_
_entity.id
_entity.type
_entity.pdbx_description
1 polymer ?
#
loop_
_entity_poly.entity_id
_entity_poly.type
_entity_poly.pdbx_seq_one_letter_code
_entity_poly.pdbx_strand_id
1 'polypeptide(L)'
;EGISGLAELDYRPTFGFFPLGTVNDLARALGIPLDAEEAIQNLDINKVKPLDIGKINDQYFMNVVAIGTIPESINNVDSEDKTKWGKFAYFISGFKQLMDTSFYEFNLKIDGEERTIKSSTLLIGSTNSIGGFESILPEATVNDGLLHLLYLKDKNLLDTLVSVPDLISGNGEESDNIEYLTFKEITVELADANAELSVNVDGDEGDQLPVTIRVL
;
A
#
# COMPACT_ATOMS: atom_id res chain seq x y z
N GLU A 1 12.90 7.94 4.23
CA GLU A 1 13.92 8.73 4.96
C GLU A 1 13.81 10.24 4.64
N GLY A 2 13.98 10.71 3.37
CA GLY A 2 13.95 12.13 3.05
C GLY A 2 12.67 12.84 3.48
N ILE A 3 11.52 12.23 3.26
CA ILE A 3 10.21 12.77 3.63
C ILE A 3 10.00 12.76 5.12
N SER A 4 10.45 11.73 5.83
CA SER A 4 10.40 11.69 7.29
C SER A 4 11.13 12.87 7.90
N GLY A 5 12.33 13.20 7.37
CA GLY A 5 13.08 14.38 7.82
C GLY A 5 12.40 15.72 7.49
N LEU A 6 11.66 15.80 6.37
CA LEU A 6 10.93 17.02 5.98
C LEU A 6 9.61 17.18 6.74
N ALA A 7 8.94 16.09 7.07
CA ALA A 7 7.64 16.11 7.73
C ALA A 7 7.67 16.72 9.13
N GLU A 8 8.82 16.67 9.82
CA GLU A 8 9.02 17.21 11.16
C GLU A 8 9.45 18.68 11.21
N LEU A 9 9.75 19.26 10.03
CA LEU A 9 10.17 20.66 9.97
C LEU A 9 8.98 21.62 10.08
N ASP A 10 9.17 22.75 10.80
CA ASP A 10 8.20 23.84 10.83
C ASP A 10 7.99 24.46 9.43
N TYR A 11 9.03 24.45 8.62
CA TYR A 11 8.99 24.85 7.21
C TYR A 11 9.18 23.61 6.32
N ARG A 12 8.20 23.34 5.48
CA ARG A 12 8.24 22.24 4.50
C ARG A 12 8.64 22.74 3.12
N PRO A 13 9.89 22.52 2.70
CA PRO A 13 10.34 22.92 1.36
C PRO A 13 9.64 22.08 0.29
N THR A 14 9.60 22.61 -0.93
CA THR A 14 9.20 21.80 -2.09
C THR A 14 10.18 20.65 -2.26
N PHE A 15 9.64 19.45 -2.34
CA PHE A 15 10.39 18.20 -2.52
C PHE A 15 10.37 17.77 -3.99
N GLY A 16 11.48 17.28 -4.48
CA GLY A 16 11.59 16.69 -5.80
C GLY A 16 12.45 15.44 -5.76
N PHE A 17 12.21 14.50 -6.66
CA PHE A 17 12.96 13.26 -6.75
C PHE A 17 13.01 12.76 -8.21
N PHE A 18 13.93 11.83 -8.49
CA PHE A 18 14.01 11.09 -9.74
C PHE A 18 13.71 9.62 -9.54
N PRO A 19 13.05 8.94 -10.49
CA PRO A 19 12.63 7.56 -10.38
C PRO A 19 13.81 6.60 -10.62
N LEU A 20 14.78 6.57 -9.71
CA LEU A 20 15.97 5.72 -9.80
C LEU A 20 15.86 4.43 -9.00
N GLY A 21 14.71 4.15 -8.40
CA GLY A 21 14.43 2.91 -7.69
C GLY A 21 13.98 1.78 -8.63
N THR A 22 13.72 0.61 -8.05
CA THR A 22 13.31 -0.58 -8.81
C THR A 22 11.84 -0.51 -9.25
N VAL A 23 10.93 -0.09 -8.37
CA VAL A 23 9.48 -0.10 -8.61
C VAL A 23 8.95 1.29 -8.96
N ASN A 24 9.41 2.32 -8.23
CA ASN A 24 9.08 3.73 -8.45
C ASN A 24 7.58 4.04 -8.33
N ASP A 25 6.88 3.47 -7.34
CA ASP A 25 5.44 3.64 -7.17
C ASP A 25 5.01 5.10 -7.05
N LEU A 26 5.74 5.92 -6.28
CA LEU A 26 5.44 7.34 -6.15
C LEU A 26 5.57 8.09 -7.49
N ALA A 27 6.57 7.73 -8.31
CA ALA A 27 6.72 8.33 -9.65
C ALA A 27 5.54 7.96 -10.55
N ARG A 28 5.08 6.70 -10.49
CA ARG A 28 3.89 6.23 -11.21
C ARG A 28 2.64 7.00 -10.80
N ALA A 29 2.39 7.10 -9.50
CA ALA A 29 1.24 7.83 -8.95
C ALA A 29 1.25 9.33 -9.31
N LEU A 30 2.43 9.93 -9.46
CA LEU A 30 2.59 11.32 -9.87
C LEU A 30 2.63 11.52 -11.39
N GLY A 31 2.66 10.44 -12.19
CA GLY A 31 2.80 10.50 -13.64
C GLY A 31 4.16 10.99 -14.11
N ILE A 32 5.22 10.76 -13.31
CA ILE A 32 6.60 11.07 -13.67
C ILE A 32 7.13 9.94 -14.56
N PRO A 33 7.73 10.23 -15.73
CA PRO A 33 8.34 9.22 -16.58
C PRO A 33 9.35 8.37 -15.81
N LEU A 34 9.33 7.04 -16.01
CA LEU A 34 10.23 6.13 -15.29
C LEU A 34 11.63 6.03 -15.92
N ASP A 35 11.78 6.47 -17.16
CA ASP A 35 13.09 6.66 -17.77
C ASP A 35 13.76 7.92 -17.22
N ALA A 36 15.00 7.81 -16.78
CA ALA A 36 15.71 8.89 -16.10
C ALA A 36 15.96 10.10 -17.02
N GLU A 37 16.26 9.88 -18.29
CA GLU A 37 16.50 10.97 -19.26
C GLU A 37 15.19 11.70 -19.55
N GLU A 38 14.12 10.96 -19.75
CA GLU A 38 12.79 11.51 -19.97
C GLU A 38 12.29 12.28 -18.73
N ALA A 39 12.51 11.74 -17.52
CA ALA A 39 12.17 12.43 -16.27
C ALA A 39 12.91 13.76 -16.12
N ILE A 40 14.20 13.81 -16.48
CA ILE A 40 15.00 15.05 -16.46
C ILE A 40 14.47 16.06 -17.49
N GLN A 41 14.16 15.60 -18.70
CA GLN A 41 13.67 16.49 -19.78
C GLN A 41 12.28 17.08 -19.47
N ASN A 42 11.46 16.34 -18.73
CA ASN A 42 10.10 16.76 -18.35
C ASN A 42 10.05 17.47 -16.99
N LEU A 43 11.18 17.63 -16.29
CA LEU A 43 11.22 18.32 -15.00
C LEU A 43 10.88 19.80 -15.17
N ASP A 44 9.77 20.20 -14.55
CA ASP A 44 9.35 21.61 -14.45
C ASP A 44 9.22 21.99 -12.97
N ILE A 45 10.22 22.69 -12.46
CA ILE A 45 10.28 23.13 -11.05
C ILE A 45 9.15 24.10 -10.65
N ASN A 46 8.39 24.62 -11.61
CA ASN A 46 7.25 25.49 -11.36
C ASN A 46 5.94 24.70 -11.23
N LYS A 47 5.93 23.41 -11.61
CA LYS A 47 4.80 22.51 -11.42
C LYS A 47 4.91 21.80 -10.08
N VAL A 48 4.22 22.31 -9.09
CA VAL A 48 4.18 21.75 -7.75
C VAL A 48 2.77 21.21 -7.49
N LYS A 49 2.69 20.00 -6.90
CA LYS A 49 1.44 19.41 -6.41
C LYS A 49 1.54 19.20 -4.90
N PRO A 50 0.47 19.44 -4.14
CA PRO A 50 0.39 18.95 -2.77
C PRO A 50 0.45 17.42 -2.78
N LEU A 51 1.01 16.86 -1.73
CA LEU A 51 1.19 15.44 -1.57
C LEU A 51 0.81 15.06 -0.15
N ASP A 52 -0.14 14.16 0.00
CA ASP A 52 -0.50 13.60 1.29
C ASP A 52 0.60 12.67 1.78
N ILE A 53 0.81 12.63 3.07
CA ILE A 53 1.79 11.77 3.73
C ILE A 53 1.03 10.93 4.76
N GLY A 54 1.26 9.63 4.75
CA GLY A 54 0.79 8.77 5.81
C GLY A 54 1.69 8.83 7.03
N LYS A 55 1.11 8.75 8.22
CA LYS A 55 1.83 8.56 9.47
C LYS A 55 1.30 7.31 10.17
N ILE A 56 2.21 6.42 10.56
CA ILE A 56 1.95 5.26 11.39
C ILE A 56 2.73 5.39 12.68
N ASN A 57 2.05 5.49 13.83
CA ASN A 57 2.65 5.83 15.11
C ASN A 57 3.58 7.05 14.98
N ASP A 58 4.90 6.85 15.12
CA ASP A 58 5.92 7.89 14.97
C ASP A 58 6.66 7.84 13.62
N GLN A 59 6.31 6.92 12.72
CA GLN A 59 6.93 6.78 11.40
C GLN A 59 6.07 7.43 10.31
N TYR A 60 6.71 7.86 9.22
CA TYR A 60 6.04 8.39 8.04
C TYR A 60 6.17 7.40 6.87
N PHE A 61 5.13 7.32 6.06
CA PHE A 61 5.14 6.54 4.83
C PHE A 61 4.54 7.33 3.66
N MET A 62 4.94 6.94 2.46
CA MET A 62 4.55 7.64 1.24
C MET A 62 3.66 6.82 0.34
N ASN A 63 3.64 5.52 0.53
CA ASN A 63 3.02 4.64 -0.43
C ASN A 63 2.07 3.65 0.25
N VAL A 64 2.58 2.71 1.04
CA VAL A 64 1.77 1.61 1.55
C VAL A 64 2.20 1.14 2.93
N VAL A 65 1.21 0.81 3.76
CA VAL A 65 1.35 -0.03 4.94
C VAL A 65 0.64 -1.35 4.68
N ALA A 66 1.34 -2.46 4.89
CA ALA A 66 0.77 -3.78 4.77
C ALA A 66 0.83 -4.51 6.12
N ILE A 67 -0.29 -5.13 6.52
CA ILE A 67 -0.45 -5.82 7.80
C ILE A 67 -0.96 -7.22 7.51
N GLY A 68 -0.35 -8.22 8.15
CA GLY A 68 -0.70 -9.61 7.93
C GLY A 68 0.37 -10.36 7.16
N THR A 69 -0.02 -11.44 6.51
CA THR A 69 0.94 -12.24 5.76
C THR A 69 1.26 -11.57 4.43
N ILE A 70 2.50 -11.11 4.31
CA ILE A 70 3.03 -10.49 3.09
C ILE A 70 4.00 -11.49 2.47
N PRO A 71 3.87 -11.83 1.18
CA PRO A 71 4.82 -12.72 0.54
C PRO A 71 6.21 -12.09 0.51
N GLU A 72 7.21 -12.76 1.04
CA GLU A 72 8.62 -12.36 0.94
C GLU A 72 9.06 -12.15 -0.53
N SER A 73 8.39 -12.82 -1.46
CA SER A 73 8.64 -12.72 -2.90
C SER A 73 8.32 -11.36 -3.50
N ILE A 74 7.52 -10.50 -2.84
CA ILE A 74 7.26 -9.14 -3.32
C ILE A 74 8.53 -8.27 -3.19
N ASN A 75 9.37 -8.56 -2.21
CA ASN A 75 10.61 -7.83 -1.94
C ASN A 75 11.80 -8.27 -2.82
N ASN A 76 11.72 -9.42 -3.51
CA ASN A 76 12.85 -10.05 -4.21
C ASN A 76 12.60 -10.26 -5.72
N VAL A 77 11.97 -9.31 -6.41
CA VAL A 77 11.79 -9.40 -7.87
C VAL A 77 13.11 -9.05 -8.57
N ASP A 78 13.87 -10.07 -8.95
CA ASP A 78 15.01 -9.91 -9.85
C ASP A 78 14.54 -9.28 -11.17
N SER A 79 15.26 -8.23 -11.58
CA SER A 79 14.90 -7.31 -12.67
C SER A 79 14.96 -7.89 -14.09
N GLU A 80 15.17 -9.19 -14.27
CA GLU A 80 15.35 -9.79 -15.59
C GLU A 80 14.06 -10.22 -16.30
N ASP A 81 12.94 -10.42 -15.60
CA ASP A 81 11.65 -10.76 -16.22
C ASP A 81 10.80 -9.51 -16.50
N LYS A 82 11.19 -8.78 -17.54
CA LYS A 82 10.58 -7.48 -17.94
C LYS A 82 9.25 -7.58 -18.66
N THR A 83 8.58 -8.69 -18.69
CA THR A 83 7.25 -8.80 -19.33
C THR A 83 6.14 -8.55 -18.31
N LYS A 84 5.06 -7.85 -18.73
CA LYS A 84 3.86 -7.66 -17.89
C LYS A 84 3.34 -8.99 -17.32
N TRP A 85 3.49 -10.09 -18.04
CA TRP A 85 3.12 -11.44 -17.64
C TRP A 85 4.05 -12.03 -16.55
N GLY A 86 5.35 -11.67 -16.55
CA GLY A 86 6.28 -12.13 -15.52
C GLY A 86 5.92 -11.53 -14.15
N LYS A 87 5.62 -10.23 -14.09
CA LYS A 87 5.14 -9.57 -12.86
C LYS A 87 3.82 -10.16 -12.36
N PHE A 88 2.89 -10.45 -13.28
CA PHE A 88 1.62 -11.08 -12.97
C PHE A 88 1.79 -12.51 -12.42
N ALA A 89 2.62 -13.32 -13.05
CA ALA A 89 2.91 -14.68 -12.58
C ALA A 89 3.60 -14.67 -11.21
N TYR A 90 4.43 -13.67 -10.95
CA TYR A 90 5.12 -13.48 -9.67
C TYR A 90 4.15 -13.04 -8.58
N PHE A 91 3.27 -12.09 -8.88
CA PHE A 91 2.21 -11.67 -7.99
C PHE A 91 1.28 -12.85 -7.63
N ILE A 92 0.87 -13.65 -8.61
CA ILE A 92 0.07 -14.87 -8.37
C ILE A 92 0.86 -15.91 -7.56
N SER A 93 2.16 -16.06 -7.81
CA SER A 93 2.99 -17.00 -7.03
C SER A 93 3.12 -16.54 -5.57
N GLY A 94 3.31 -15.24 -5.35
CA GLY A 94 3.28 -14.63 -4.02
C GLY A 94 1.91 -14.80 -3.37
N PHE A 95 0.84 -14.57 -4.11
CA PHE A 95 -0.53 -14.76 -3.65
C PHE A 95 -0.85 -16.23 -3.34
N LYS A 96 -0.31 -17.19 -4.08
CA LYS A 96 -0.40 -18.62 -3.75
C LYS A 96 0.25 -18.96 -2.41
N GLN A 97 1.32 -18.29 -2.06
CA GLN A 97 1.99 -18.44 -0.77
C GLN A 97 1.12 -17.88 0.38
N LEU A 98 0.26 -16.87 0.10
CA LEU A 98 -0.76 -16.38 1.03
C LEU A 98 -1.89 -17.40 1.27
N MET A 99 -2.05 -18.40 0.41
CA MET A 99 -3.13 -19.40 0.54
C MET A 99 -2.92 -20.39 1.68
N ASP A 100 -1.69 -20.53 2.17
CA ASP A 100 -1.36 -21.33 3.36
C ASP A 100 -1.42 -20.50 4.65
N THR A 101 -1.95 -19.26 4.60
CA THR A 101 -1.82 -18.32 5.69
C THR A 101 -3.00 -18.27 6.62
N SER A 102 -2.69 -18.04 7.88
CA SER A 102 -3.66 -17.85 8.96
C SER A 102 -4.48 -16.59 8.71
N PHE A 103 -5.79 -16.66 8.91
CA PHE A 103 -6.62 -15.48 9.04
C PHE A 103 -6.48 -14.94 10.45
N TYR A 104 -6.38 -13.63 10.54
CA TYR A 104 -6.35 -12.89 11.79
C TYR A 104 -7.69 -12.20 11.99
N GLU A 105 -8.10 -12.09 13.22
CA GLU A 105 -9.23 -11.26 13.61
C GLU A 105 -8.69 -9.92 14.08
N PHE A 106 -9.09 -8.85 13.40
CA PHE A 106 -8.66 -7.48 13.67
C PHE A 106 -9.81 -6.69 14.26
N ASN A 107 -9.52 -5.94 15.32
CA ASN A 107 -10.36 -4.86 15.82
C ASN A 107 -9.87 -3.55 15.19
N LEU A 108 -10.72 -2.94 14.40
CA LEU A 108 -10.44 -1.69 13.69
C LEU A 108 -11.26 -0.57 14.32
N LYS A 109 -10.63 0.59 14.51
CA LYS A 109 -11.33 1.84 14.80
C LYS A 109 -11.05 2.82 13.67
N ILE A 110 -12.04 3.01 12.78
CA ILE A 110 -11.93 3.80 11.55
C ILE A 110 -12.73 5.08 11.72
N ASP A 111 -12.04 6.23 11.72
CA ASP A 111 -12.63 7.56 11.94
C ASP A 111 -13.58 7.63 13.16
N GLY A 112 -13.22 6.85 14.20
CA GLY A 112 -13.98 6.74 15.45
C GLY A 112 -15.01 5.61 15.50
N GLU A 113 -15.32 4.95 14.39
CA GLU A 113 -16.23 3.81 14.33
C GLU A 113 -15.49 2.50 14.54
N GLU A 114 -16.00 1.63 15.41
CA GLU A 114 -15.42 0.34 15.71
C GLU A 114 -16.02 -0.75 14.82
N ARG A 115 -15.15 -1.63 14.29
CA ARG A 115 -15.57 -2.84 13.59
C ARG A 115 -14.56 -3.96 13.81
N THR A 116 -15.04 -5.18 13.87
CA THR A 116 -14.19 -6.39 13.87
C THR A 116 -14.29 -7.06 12.50
N ILE A 117 -13.15 -7.39 11.95
CA ILE A 117 -13.04 -8.07 10.65
C ILE A 117 -12.11 -9.28 10.76
N LYS A 118 -12.25 -10.20 9.82
CA LYS A 118 -11.37 -11.34 9.67
C LYS A 118 -10.72 -11.31 8.28
N SER A 119 -9.40 -11.25 8.26
CA SER A 119 -8.62 -11.15 7.02
C SER A 119 -7.22 -11.76 7.20
N SER A 120 -6.61 -12.18 6.13
CA SER A 120 -5.19 -12.56 6.11
C SER A 120 -4.27 -11.35 5.94
N THR A 121 -4.75 -10.29 5.29
CA THR A 121 -3.93 -9.14 4.90
C THR A 121 -4.77 -7.87 4.81
N LEU A 122 -4.24 -6.78 5.37
CA LEU A 122 -4.74 -5.42 5.18
C LEU A 122 -3.70 -4.63 4.39
N LEU A 123 -4.13 -3.94 3.34
CA LEU A 123 -3.30 -2.99 2.58
C LEU A 123 -3.86 -1.59 2.77
N ILE A 124 -3.03 -0.67 3.26
CA ILE A 124 -3.39 0.72 3.47
C ILE A 124 -2.46 1.58 2.64
N GLY A 125 -2.98 2.29 1.68
CA GLY A 125 -2.17 3.12 0.78
C GLY A 125 -2.61 4.58 0.74
N SER A 126 -1.68 5.45 0.38
CA SER A 126 -1.92 6.87 0.07
C SER A 126 -1.87 7.15 -1.43
N THR A 127 -1.57 6.13 -2.25
CA THR A 127 -1.48 6.25 -3.71
C THR A 127 -2.10 5.03 -4.39
N ASN A 128 -2.43 5.16 -5.66
CA ASN A 128 -2.98 4.07 -6.47
C ASN A 128 -1.93 3.02 -6.89
N SER A 129 -0.64 3.28 -6.73
CA SER A 129 0.43 2.39 -7.19
C SER A 129 1.06 1.64 -6.02
N ILE A 130 0.97 0.31 -6.05
CA ILE A 130 1.57 -0.58 -5.06
C ILE A 130 2.32 -1.70 -5.78
N GLY A 131 3.63 -1.81 -5.53
CA GLY A 131 4.47 -2.85 -6.14
C GLY A 131 4.54 -2.79 -7.67
N GLY A 132 4.33 -1.60 -8.26
CA GLY A 132 4.27 -1.37 -9.70
C GLY A 132 2.92 -1.67 -10.36
N PHE A 133 1.88 -1.93 -9.57
CA PHE A 133 0.49 -2.07 -10.02
C PHE A 133 -0.29 -0.80 -9.69
N GLU A 134 -0.79 -0.11 -10.71
CA GLU A 134 -1.47 1.19 -10.58
C GLU A 134 -2.99 1.08 -10.38
N SER A 135 -3.50 -0.13 -10.16
CA SER A 135 -4.94 -0.40 -10.08
C SER A 135 -5.39 -1.08 -8.80
N ILE A 136 -4.48 -1.31 -7.85
CA ILE A 136 -4.83 -1.97 -6.59
C ILE A 136 -5.72 -1.08 -5.71
N LEU A 137 -5.44 0.22 -5.70
CA LEU A 137 -6.24 1.24 -5.04
C LEU A 137 -6.71 2.28 -6.07
N PRO A 138 -7.69 1.94 -6.93
CA PRO A 138 -7.98 2.71 -8.13
C PRO A 138 -8.48 4.13 -7.87
N GLU A 139 -9.14 4.37 -6.74
CA GLU A 139 -9.65 5.69 -6.36
C GLU A 139 -8.60 6.58 -5.67
N ALA A 140 -7.47 5.99 -5.22
CA ALA A 140 -6.46 6.74 -4.48
C ALA A 140 -5.78 7.76 -5.37
N THR A 141 -5.72 8.99 -4.90
CA THR A 141 -4.93 10.06 -5.50
C THR A 141 -3.98 10.65 -4.46
N VAL A 142 -2.85 11.15 -4.93
CA VAL A 142 -1.75 11.61 -4.07
C VAL A 142 -2.09 12.79 -3.14
N ASN A 143 -3.30 13.37 -3.26
CA ASN A 143 -3.71 14.59 -2.56
C ASN A 143 -5.23 14.67 -2.33
N ASP A 144 -5.88 13.56 -2.08
CA ASP A 144 -7.32 13.51 -1.75
C ASP A 144 -7.61 13.70 -0.26
N GLY A 145 -6.57 13.75 0.58
CA GLY A 145 -6.69 13.90 2.02
C GLY A 145 -7.21 12.66 2.72
N LEU A 146 -7.04 11.49 2.11
CA LEU A 146 -7.54 10.19 2.59
C LEU A 146 -6.44 9.12 2.54
N LEU A 147 -6.64 8.08 3.30
CA LEU A 147 -5.98 6.79 3.15
C LEU A 147 -7.01 5.75 2.68
N HIS A 148 -6.52 4.79 1.95
CA HIS A 148 -7.33 3.78 1.29
C HIS A 148 -6.98 2.40 1.87
N LEU A 149 -7.96 1.74 2.48
CA LEU A 149 -7.84 0.39 3.01
C LEU A 149 -8.47 -0.60 2.04
N LEU A 150 -7.71 -1.61 1.67
CA LEU A 150 -8.18 -2.78 0.97
C LEU A 150 -7.88 -4.02 1.80
N TYR A 151 -8.87 -4.90 1.97
CA TYR A 151 -8.65 -6.19 2.59
C TYR A 151 -9.49 -7.29 1.97
N LEU A 152 -9.00 -8.53 2.09
CA LEU A 152 -9.69 -9.72 1.64
C LEU A 152 -10.63 -10.21 2.75
N LYS A 153 -11.92 -10.37 2.44
CA LYS A 153 -12.89 -10.94 3.38
C LYS A 153 -12.59 -12.43 3.59
N ASP A 154 -12.84 -12.91 4.82
CA ASP A 154 -12.74 -14.34 5.15
C ASP A 154 -13.77 -15.15 4.35
N LYS A 155 -13.35 -15.63 3.20
CA LYS A 155 -14.10 -16.53 2.33
C LYS A 155 -13.20 -17.66 1.84
N ASN A 156 -13.77 -18.60 1.11
CA ASN A 156 -13.08 -19.76 0.58
C ASN A 156 -11.86 -19.32 -0.26
N LEU A 157 -10.70 -19.97 -0.07
CA LEU A 157 -9.46 -19.70 -0.79
C LEU A 157 -9.62 -19.68 -2.32
N LEU A 158 -10.54 -20.50 -2.85
CA LEU A 158 -10.85 -20.51 -4.27
C LEU A 158 -11.49 -19.18 -4.74
N ASP A 159 -12.33 -18.57 -3.92
CA ASP A 159 -13.00 -17.31 -4.23
C ASP A 159 -11.98 -16.15 -4.24
N THR A 160 -10.98 -16.21 -3.35
CA THR A 160 -9.87 -15.26 -3.32
C THR A 160 -9.04 -15.32 -4.59
N LEU A 161 -8.71 -16.52 -5.09
CA LEU A 161 -7.95 -16.68 -6.35
C LEU A 161 -8.69 -16.12 -7.57
N VAL A 162 -10.01 -16.23 -7.58
CA VAL A 162 -10.84 -15.68 -8.67
C VAL A 162 -10.84 -14.15 -8.63
N SER A 163 -10.70 -13.56 -7.46
CA SER A 163 -10.73 -12.10 -7.27
C SER A 163 -9.38 -11.40 -7.58
N VAL A 164 -8.27 -12.13 -7.62
CA VAL A 164 -6.94 -11.55 -7.91
C VAL A 164 -6.86 -10.87 -9.28
N PRO A 165 -7.38 -11.46 -10.38
CA PRO A 165 -7.41 -10.77 -11.67
C PRO A 165 -8.21 -9.47 -11.63
N ASP A 166 -9.32 -9.44 -10.89
CA ASP A 166 -10.17 -8.25 -10.74
C ASP A 166 -9.44 -7.16 -9.97
N LEU A 167 -8.73 -7.52 -8.91
CA LEU A 167 -7.89 -6.60 -8.15
C LEU A 167 -6.82 -5.93 -9.04
N ILE A 168 -6.11 -6.73 -9.84
CA ILE A 168 -5.03 -6.23 -10.70
C ILE A 168 -5.56 -5.40 -11.87
N SER A 169 -6.76 -5.71 -12.36
CA SER A 169 -7.41 -4.96 -13.45
C SER A 169 -8.10 -3.67 -12.99
N GLY A 170 -8.14 -3.39 -11.68
CA GLY A 170 -8.82 -2.23 -11.12
C GLY A 170 -10.32 -2.45 -10.88
N ASN A 171 -10.81 -3.68 -11.04
CA ASN A 171 -12.22 -4.03 -10.81
C ASN A 171 -12.45 -4.66 -9.41
N GLY A 172 -11.46 -4.55 -8.52
CA GLY A 172 -11.51 -5.18 -7.19
C GLY A 172 -12.65 -4.69 -6.31
N GLU A 173 -13.12 -3.46 -6.53
CA GLU A 173 -14.25 -2.88 -5.80
C GLU A 173 -15.59 -3.59 -6.07
N GLU A 174 -15.74 -4.21 -7.23
CA GLU A 174 -16.93 -4.98 -7.59
C GLU A 174 -16.90 -6.41 -7.04
N SER A 175 -15.78 -6.83 -6.44
CA SER A 175 -15.63 -8.19 -5.92
C SER A 175 -16.27 -8.34 -4.54
N ASP A 176 -17.16 -9.30 -4.41
CA ASP A 176 -17.75 -9.69 -3.12
C ASP A 176 -16.72 -10.17 -2.08
N ASN A 177 -15.50 -10.47 -2.51
CA ASN A 177 -14.42 -11.02 -1.70
C ASN A 177 -13.43 -9.96 -1.20
N ILE A 178 -13.55 -8.74 -1.71
CA ILE A 178 -12.70 -7.60 -1.38
C ILE A 178 -13.56 -6.54 -0.70
N GLU A 179 -13.00 -5.89 0.30
CA GLU A 179 -13.58 -4.68 0.88
C GLU A 179 -12.62 -3.53 0.64
N TYR A 180 -13.16 -2.42 0.18
CA TYR A 180 -12.44 -1.19 -0.04
C TYR A 180 -13.08 -0.06 0.76
N LEU A 181 -12.28 0.69 1.50
CA LEU A 181 -12.73 1.77 2.38
C LEU A 181 -11.75 2.92 2.31
N THR A 182 -12.26 4.14 2.48
CA THR A 182 -11.44 5.36 2.64
C THR A 182 -11.60 5.90 4.06
N PHE A 183 -10.55 6.52 4.60
CA PHE A 183 -10.55 7.04 5.95
C PHE A 183 -9.44 8.09 6.16
N LYS A 184 -9.51 8.80 7.28
CA LYS A 184 -8.45 9.72 7.72
C LYS A 184 -7.57 9.14 8.81
N GLU A 185 -8.16 8.36 9.70
CA GLU A 185 -7.44 7.72 10.80
C GLU A 185 -7.99 6.32 11.06
N ILE A 186 -7.11 5.36 11.26
CA ILE A 186 -7.44 4.01 11.67
C ILE A 186 -6.51 3.55 12.79
N THR A 187 -7.08 2.89 13.80
CA THR A 187 -6.32 2.07 14.74
C THR A 187 -6.57 0.61 14.41
N VAL A 188 -5.51 -0.18 14.36
CA VAL A 188 -5.55 -1.61 14.04
C VAL A 188 -4.97 -2.38 15.22
N GLU A 189 -5.74 -3.32 15.76
CA GLU A 189 -5.37 -4.21 16.85
C GLU A 189 -5.71 -5.65 16.48
N LEU A 190 -4.97 -6.62 17.02
CA LEU A 190 -5.38 -8.02 16.98
C LEU A 190 -6.42 -8.30 18.07
N ALA A 191 -7.45 -9.08 17.74
CA ALA A 191 -8.42 -9.53 18.73
C ALA A 191 -7.79 -10.51 19.75
N ASP A 192 -6.81 -11.31 19.34
CA ASP A 192 -6.01 -12.13 20.23
C ASP A 192 -4.81 -11.33 20.76
N ALA A 193 -4.89 -10.92 22.02
CA ALA A 193 -3.84 -10.15 22.69
C ALA A 193 -2.51 -10.92 22.88
N ASN A 194 -2.46 -12.23 22.64
CA ASN A 194 -1.23 -13.01 22.71
C ASN A 194 -0.57 -13.20 21.35
N ALA A 195 -1.24 -12.82 20.26
CA ALA A 195 -0.66 -12.89 18.93
C ALA A 195 0.16 -11.63 18.65
N GLU A 196 1.29 -11.82 17.99
CA GLU A 196 2.19 -10.74 17.56
C GLU A 196 2.17 -10.69 16.04
N LEU A 197 2.07 -9.49 15.48
CA LEU A 197 2.08 -9.26 14.05
C LEU A 197 2.76 -7.92 13.76
N SER A 198 3.87 -7.97 13.01
CA SER A 198 4.57 -6.79 12.54
C SER A 198 3.88 -6.20 11.31
N VAL A 199 3.99 -4.91 11.13
CA VAL A 199 3.56 -4.22 9.93
C VAL A 199 4.74 -4.05 8.97
N ASN A 200 4.45 -3.94 7.67
CA ASN A 200 5.42 -3.51 6.67
C ASN A 200 5.08 -2.09 6.24
N VAL A 201 6.07 -1.20 6.24
CA VAL A 201 5.92 0.22 5.93
C VAL A 201 6.80 0.57 4.74
N ASP A 202 6.22 0.86 3.58
CA ASP A 202 6.94 1.16 2.33
C ASP A 202 8.01 0.11 1.92
N GLY A 203 7.82 -1.14 2.34
CA GLY A 203 8.74 -2.25 2.07
C GLY A 203 9.66 -2.63 3.24
N ASP A 204 9.75 -1.81 4.26
CA ASP A 204 10.57 -2.05 5.45
C ASP A 204 9.74 -2.64 6.61
N GLU A 205 10.39 -3.35 7.53
CA GLU A 205 9.74 -3.82 8.76
C GLU A 205 9.45 -2.63 9.68
N GLY A 206 8.21 -2.52 10.12
CA GLY A 206 7.73 -1.49 11.03
C GLY A 206 7.38 -2.04 12.41
N ASP A 207 6.55 -1.29 13.17
CA ASP A 207 6.12 -1.64 14.51
C ASP A 207 5.27 -2.92 14.53
N GLN A 208 5.09 -3.46 15.73
CA GLN A 208 4.08 -4.49 16.00
C GLN A 208 2.73 -3.85 16.29
N LEU A 209 1.64 -4.58 16.03
CA LEU A 209 0.29 -4.18 16.44
C LEU A 209 0.21 -4.07 17.98
N PRO A 210 -0.54 -3.11 18.52
CA PRO A 210 -1.44 -2.18 17.84
C PRO A 210 -0.73 -0.99 17.19
N VAL A 211 -1.30 -0.48 16.08
CA VAL A 211 -0.80 0.72 15.41
C VAL A 211 -1.94 1.68 15.10
N THR A 212 -1.61 2.98 15.08
CA THR A 212 -2.51 4.03 14.61
C THR A 212 -1.93 4.67 13.34
N ILE A 213 -2.74 4.72 12.30
CA ILE A 213 -2.35 5.19 10.96
C ILE A 213 -3.27 6.35 10.58
N ARG A 214 -2.71 7.45 10.08
CA ARG A 214 -3.47 8.62 9.68
C ARG A 214 -2.85 9.35 8.49
N VAL A 215 -3.66 10.10 7.75
CA VAL A 215 -3.20 11.04 6.72
C VAL A 215 -2.83 12.39 7.34
N LEU A 216 -1.84 13.08 6.73
CA LEU A 216 -1.36 14.41 7.14
C LEU A 216 -1.46 15.40 5.97
#